data_2cebe3113d2f10d7b821c1a45f2c6e3e
#
_entry.id   2cebe3113d2f10d7b821c1a45f2c6e3e
#
_cell.length_a   1.000
_cell.length_b   1.000
_cell.length_c   1.000
_cell.angle_alpha   90.00
_cell.angle_beta   90.00
_cell.angle_gamma   90.00
#
_symmetry.space_group_name_H-M   'P 1'
#
loop_
_entity.id
_entity.type
_entity.pdbx_description
1 polymer ?
#
loop_
_entity_poly.entity_id
_entity_poly.type
_entity_poly.pdbx_seq_one_letter_code
_entity_poly.pdbx_strand_id
1 'polypeptide(L)'
;MKVYIACDLEGVAGVVSHGQQCQWNAGKGWRAKAPATPTGWYANYYEQARRLATEELNSAVQGALDAGATEVWAWSAHGSFPGAIDIELVHPECQVVYAGDGGPVGHDRSFSALFMVGQHAMAGAPFGRLAHSFHGGIVEFSVNGRPWGETAATAFEFGRFGVPFVFLSGDQAACNEATALVREATTIPVMRGLTPEPNLFEPAATVCLSPRKAREQIRAGATRAVERCRRIPPFVVAPPYTMRTRFETAAFADGAMRTYIGLTRIDETTVEKTSDEVEMIL
;
A
#
# COMPACT_ATOMS: atom_id res chain seq x y z
N MET A 1 -10.69 3.92 21.60
CA MET A 1 -9.85 3.02 20.77
C MET A 1 -9.29 3.83 19.63
N LYS A 2 -7.99 3.72 19.38
CA LYS A 2 -7.28 4.52 18.37
C LYS A 2 -6.96 3.66 17.15
N VAL A 3 -7.32 4.11 15.95
CA VAL A 3 -7.12 3.39 14.67
C VAL A 3 -6.19 4.20 13.78
N TYR A 4 -5.23 3.51 13.15
CA TYR A 4 -4.37 4.10 12.13
C TYR A 4 -4.76 3.53 10.76
N ILE A 5 -4.87 4.38 9.74
CA ILE A 5 -5.25 4.01 8.38
C ILE A 5 -4.14 4.43 7.42
N ALA A 6 -3.52 3.48 6.75
CA ALA A 6 -2.71 3.73 5.57
C ALA A 6 -3.64 3.79 4.35
N CYS A 7 -3.67 4.94 3.68
CA CYS A 7 -4.50 5.17 2.49
C CYS A 7 -3.63 5.24 1.25
N ASP A 8 -3.78 4.25 0.38
CA ASP A 8 -3.11 4.16 -0.90
C ASP A 8 -4.06 4.51 -2.05
N LEU A 9 -3.58 4.51 -3.28
CA LEU A 9 -4.33 4.99 -4.44
C LEU A 9 -4.63 3.89 -5.46
N GLU A 10 -3.68 3.01 -5.71
CA GLU A 10 -3.70 2.05 -6.82
C GLU A 10 -4.73 0.94 -6.66
N GLY A 11 -5.19 0.67 -5.43
CA GLY A 11 -6.23 -0.32 -5.13
C GLY A 11 -7.64 0.25 -5.02
N VAL A 12 -7.84 1.54 -5.26
CA VAL A 12 -9.14 2.23 -5.14
C VAL A 12 -10.07 1.87 -6.31
N ALA A 13 -11.35 1.67 -6.03
CA ALA A 13 -12.35 1.39 -7.05
C ALA A 13 -12.42 2.48 -8.12
N GLY A 14 -12.11 2.12 -9.37
CA GLY A 14 -12.08 3.05 -10.51
C GLY A 14 -10.71 3.66 -10.78
N VAL A 15 -9.68 3.35 -10.00
CA VAL A 15 -8.30 3.68 -10.31
C VAL A 15 -7.67 2.51 -11.08
N VAL A 16 -7.46 2.69 -12.38
CA VAL A 16 -7.07 1.61 -13.30
C VAL A 16 -5.91 1.96 -14.23
N SER A 17 -5.38 3.16 -14.13
CA SER A 17 -4.27 3.63 -14.95
C SER A 17 -3.26 4.40 -14.11
N HIS A 18 -2.10 3.82 -13.91
CA HIS A 18 -1.03 4.46 -13.13
C HIS A 18 -0.62 5.81 -13.73
N GLY A 19 -0.38 5.85 -15.04
CA GLY A 19 0.09 7.08 -15.72
C GLY A 19 -0.91 8.23 -15.72
N GLN A 20 -2.23 7.95 -15.67
CA GLN A 20 -3.27 8.97 -15.71
C GLN A 20 -3.85 9.33 -14.34
N GLN A 21 -3.79 8.40 -13.40
CA GLN A 21 -4.50 8.51 -12.13
C GLN A 21 -3.58 8.50 -10.90
N CYS A 22 -2.36 7.96 -11.00
CA CYS A 22 -1.47 7.79 -9.85
C CYS A 22 -0.20 8.66 -9.89
N GLN A 23 0.01 9.43 -10.96
CA GLN A 23 1.17 10.32 -11.10
C GLN A 23 0.73 11.79 -11.14
N TRP A 24 1.17 12.58 -10.18
CA TRP A 24 0.87 14.01 -10.12
C TRP A 24 1.85 14.88 -10.95
N ASN A 25 2.98 14.33 -11.37
CA ASN A 25 4.01 15.09 -12.09
C ASN A 25 4.59 14.29 -13.26
N ALA A 26 3.97 14.45 -14.41
CA ALA A 26 4.29 13.73 -15.64
C ALA A 26 5.71 13.93 -16.19
N GLY A 27 6.53 14.79 -15.61
CA GLY A 27 7.85 15.13 -16.15
C GLY A 27 9.04 14.91 -15.21
N LYS A 28 8.83 14.57 -13.95
CA LYS A 28 9.91 14.57 -12.93
C LYS A 28 9.99 13.33 -12.03
N GLY A 29 9.20 12.29 -12.28
CA GLY A 29 9.32 11.04 -11.52
C GLY A 29 10.52 10.21 -11.97
N TRP A 30 10.87 9.17 -11.21
CA TRP A 30 11.90 8.16 -11.52
C TRP A 30 11.75 7.54 -12.93
N ARG A 31 10.61 7.74 -13.60
CA ARG A 31 10.34 7.41 -15.00
C ARG A 31 10.35 8.60 -15.97
N ALA A 32 11.08 9.66 -15.69
CA ALA A 32 11.30 10.74 -16.67
C ALA A 32 11.87 10.23 -18.02
N LYS A 33 12.24 8.95 -18.12
CA LYS A 33 12.67 8.24 -19.34
C LYS A 33 11.61 7.30 -19.93
N ALA A 34 10.42 7.16 -19.33
CA ALA A 34 9.34 6.45 -20.00
C ALA A 34 8.98 7.24 -21.27
N PRO A 35 8.88 6.58 -22.43
CA PRO A 35 8.49 7.28 -23.65
C PRO A 35 7.17 7.97 -23.41
N ALA A 36 7.13 9.27 -23.72
CA ALA A 36 5.88 10.01 -23.70
C ALA A 36 4.87 9.21 -24.52
N THR A 37 3.73 8.88 -23.94
CA THR A 37 2.66 8.33 -24.77
C THR A 37 2.40 9.34 -25.86
N PRO A 38 2.13 8.93 -27.11
CA PRO A 38 1.98 9.86 -28.24
C PRO A 38 0.93 10.95 -28.05
N THR A 39 0.15 10.91 -26.99
CA THR A 39 -1.00 11.76 -26.71
C THR A 39 -0.77 12.83 -25.64
N GLY A 40 0.37 12.88 -24.97
CA GLY A 40 0.64 13.88 -23.91
C GLY A 40 -0.34 13.83 -22.71
N TRP A 41 -0.98 12.72 -22.47
CA TRP A 41 -2.06 12.56 -21.50
C TRP A 41 -1.52 12.09 -20.15
N TYR A 42 -0.84 12.97 -19.43
CA TYR A 42 -0.35 12.65 -18.10
C TYR A 42 -1.25 13.29 -17.03
N ALA A 43 -1.57 12.50 -16.02
CA ALA A 43 -2.18 12.94 -14.75
C ALA A 43 -3.52 13.70 -14.86
N ASN A 44 -4.26 13.58 -15.96
CA ASN A 44 -5.52 14.31 -16.16
C ASN A 44 -6.61 13.91 -15.15
N TYR A 45 -6.47 12.74 -14.51
CA TYR A 45 -7.47 12.19 -13.59
C TYR A 45 -6.93 11.96 -12.17
N TYR A 46 -5.76 12.51 -11.83
CA TYR A 46 -5.17 12.35 -10.52
C TYR A 46 -6.07 12.90 -9.40
N GLU A 47 -6.62 14.10 -9.58
CA GLU A 47 -7.54 14.69 -8.60
C GLU A 47 -8.85 13.88 -8.47
N GLN A 48 -9.30 13.25 -9.55
CA GLN A 48 -10.44 12.34 -9.48
C GLN A 48 -10.08 11.10 -8.64
N ALA A 49 -8.90 10.51 -8.85
CA ALA A 49 -8.42 9.36 -8.10
C ALA A 49 -8.26 9.68 -6.61
N ARG A 50 -7.68 10.85 -6.28
CA ARG A 50 -7.58 11.32 -4.90
C ARG A 50 -8.94 11.46 -4.21
N ARG A 51 -9.94 12.04 -4.92
CA ARG A 51 -11.30 12.11 -4.39
C ARG A 51 -11.90 10.72 -4.15
N LEU A 52 -11.70 9.78 -5.08
CA LEU A 52 -12.17 8.41 -4.91
C LEU A 52 -11.51 7.73 -3.70
N ALA A 53 -10.20 7.88 -3.53
CA ALA A 53 -9.44 7.34 -2.41
C ALA A 53 -9.90 7.94 -1.07
N THR A 54 -10.05 9.27 -1.02
CA THR A 54 -10.48 9.97 0.21
C THR A 54 -11.88 9.56 0.63
N GLU A 55 -12.77 9.32 -0.31
CA GLU A 55 -14.12 8.85 -0.01
C GLU A 55 -14.14 7.37 0.46
N GLU A 56 -13.24 6.52 -0.03
CA GLU A 56 -13.06 5.18 0.52
C GLU A 56 -12.44 5.24 1.93
N LEU A 57 -11.45 6.11 2.14
CA LEU A 57 -10.90 6.41 3.45
C LEU A 57 -12.00 6.86 4.42
N ASN A 58 -12.82 7.83 4.04
CA ASN A 58 -13.93 8.35 4.86
C ASN A 58 -14.92 7.24 5.26
N SER A 59 -15.15 6.30 4.36
CA SER A 59 -16.01 5.15 4.63
C SER A 59 -15.38 4.21 5.67
N ALA A 60 -14.07 4.00 5.62
CA ALA A 60 -13.35 3.22 6.63
C ALA A 60 -13.31 3.96 7.98
N VAL A 61 -13.08 5.27 7.98
CA VAL A 61 -13.15 6.13 9.17
C VAL A 61 -14.51 6.02 9.82
N GLN A 62 -15.60 6.23 9.07
CA GLN A 62 -16.94 6.14 9.58
C GLN A 62 -17.24 4.74 10.14
N GLY A 63 -16.81 3.68 9.46
CA GLY A 63 -16.98 2.31 9.93
C GLY A 63 -16.22 2.04 11.24
N ALA A 64 -15.04 2.62 11.42
CA ALA A 64 -14.29 2.52 12.67
C ALA A 64 -15.01 3.27 13.81
N LEU A 65 -15.54 4.47 13.55
CA LEU A 65 -16.31 5.26 14.52
C LEU A 65 -17.61 4.56 14.92
N ASP A 66 -18.33 3.97 13.96
CA ASP A 66 -19.56 3.20 14.20
C ASP A 66 -19.32 2.02 15.19
N ALA A 67 -18.09 1.47 15.20
CA ALA A 67 -17.69 0.40 16.10
C ALA A 67 -16.99 0.89 17.39
N GLY A 68 -17.02 2.20 17.65
CA GLY A 68 -16.52 2.81 18.90
C GLY A 68 -15.06 3.22 18.89
N ALA A 69 -14.44 3.42 17.73
CA ALA A 69 -13.17 4.15 17.65
C ALA A 69 -13.38 5.58 18.13
N THR A 70 -12.44 6.11 18.89
CA THR A 70 -12.51 7.44 19.49
C THR A 70 -11.47 8.39 18.90
N GLU A 71 -10.53 7.86 18.15
CA GLU A 71 -9.48 8.60 17.47
C GLU A 71 -9.08 7.84 16.21
N VAL A 72 -9.04 8.52 15.08
CA VAL A 72 -8.64 7.92 13.80
C VAL A 72 -7.60 8.82 13.13
N TRP A 73 -6.48 8.20 12.80
CA TRP A 73 -5.40 8.84 12.04
C TRP A 73 -5.31 8.22 10.66
N ALA A 74 -5.02 9.04 9.66
CA ALA A 74 -4.76 8.58 8.30
C ALA A 74 -3.44 9.12 7.77
N TRP A 75 -2.69 8.27 7.10
CA TRP A 75 -1.46 8.61 6.39
C TRP A 75 -1.61 8.21 4.92
N SER A 76 -1.10 9.07 4.00
CA SER A 76 -1.04 8.69 2.59
C SER A 76 0.11 7.73 2.36
N ALA A 77 -0.20 6.51 1.93
CA ALA A 77 0.77 5.50 1.55
C ALA A 77 1.25 5.68 0.09
N HIS A 78 0.51 6.45 -0.72
CA HIS A 78 0.84 6.72 -2.12
C HIS A 78 1.86 7.86 -2.24
N GLY A 79 3.13 7.54 -2.31
CA GLY A 79 4.21 8.50 -2.55
C GLY A 79 4.22 9.69 -1.60
N SER A 80 5.00 10.70 -1.98
CA SER A 80 5.09 11.96 -1.25
C SER A 80 3.91 12.89 -1.54
N PHE A 81 3.86 14.02 -0.80
CA PHE A 81 2.87 15.07 -1.02
C PHE A 81 2.68 15.41 -2.53
N PRO A 82 1.42 15.52 -3.01
CA PRO A 82 0.17 15.56 -2.26
C PRO A 82 -0.44 14.19 -1.88
N GLY A 83 0.08 13.06 -2.38
CA GLY A 83 -0.34 11.71 -2.02
C GLY A 83 -1.78 11.35 -2.42
N ALA A 84 -2.35 10.32 -1.81
CA ALA A 84 -3.68 9.81 -2.13
C ALA A 84 -4.83 10.63 -1.50
N ILE A 85 -4.56 11.41 -0.46
CA ILE A 85 -5.59 12.05 0.37
C ILE A 85 -5.84 13.49 -0.10
N ASP A 86 -7.09 13.79 -0.40
CA ASP A 86 -7.58 15.16 -0.58
C ASP A 86 -8.02 15.72 0.78
N ILE A 87 -7.20 16.60 1.35
CA ILE A 87 -7.41 17.11 2.71
C ILE A 87 -8.73 17.87 2.89
N GLU A 88 -9.25 18.47 1.82
CA GLU A 88 -10.52 19.21 1.89
C GLU A 88 -11.74 18.30 2.04
N LEU A 89 -11.60 17.03 1.65
CA LEU A 89 -12.67 16.03 1.66
C LEU A 89 -12.59 15.05 2.83
N VAL A 90 -11.52 15.11 3.63
CA VAL A 90 -11.31 14.17 4.74
C VAL A 90 -12.44 14.27 5.77
N HIS A 91 -12.86 13.12 6.28
CA HIS A 91 -13.84 13.01 7.37
C HIS A 91 -13.46 13.90 8.56
N PRO A 92 -14.38 14.72 9.12
CA PRO A 92 -14.05 15.71 10.15
C PRO A 92 -13.42 15.11 11.43
N GLU A 93 -13.71 13.86 11.74
CA GLU A 93 -13.14 13.15 12.89
C GLU A 93 -11.82 12.44 12.58
N CYS A 94 -11.25 12.61 11.38
CA CYS A 94 -9.98 11.99 10.99
C CYS A 94 -8.85 13.02 11.03
N GLN A 95 -7.73 12.65 11.65
CA GLN A 95 -6.51 13.43 11.65
C GLN A 95 -5.57 12.90 10.55
N VAL A 96 -5.04 13.79 9.71
CA VAL A 96 -4.12 13.40 8.63
C VAL A 96 -2.68 13.59 9.05
N VAL A 97 -1.88 12.55 8.87
CA VAL A 97 -0.44 12.54 9.13
C VAL A 97 0.31 12.72 7.81
N TYR A 98 1.19 13.71 7.77
CA TYR A 98 2.11 13.94 6.66
C TYR A 98 3.52 13.51 7.08
N ALA A 99 4.08 12.53 6.39
CA ALA A 99 5.31 11.85 6.78
C ALA A 99 6.51 12.09 5.83
N GLY A 100 6.34 12.85 4.77
CA GLY A 100 7.35 12.88 3.70
C GLY A 100 7.51 11.50 3.04
N ASP A 101 8.71 11.16 2.60
CA ASP A 101 8.98 9.94 1.81
C ASP A 101 9.37 8.72 2.69
N GLY A 102 9.20 8.77 3.99
CA GLY A 102 9.78 7.79 4.92
C GLY A 102 8.83 6.72 5.48
N GLY A 103 7.64 6.53 4.92
CA GLY A 103 6.66 5.55 5.45
C GLY A 103 5.81 6.12 6.61
N PRO A 104 5.02 5.27 7.29
CA PRO A 104 4.13 5.72 8.36
C PRO A 104 4.91 6.26 9.57
N VAL A 105 4.44 7.37 10.12
CA VAL A 105 5.04 8.00 11.31
C VAL A 105 3.99 8.29 12.37
N GLY A 106 4.43 8.53 13.60
CA GLY A 106 3.57 8.88 14.72
C GLY A 106 2.75 7.71 15.28
N HIS A 107 2.95 6.50 14.74
CA HIS A 107 2.34 5.30 15.30
C HIS A 107 3.15 4.81 16.52
N ASP A 108 2.44 4.27 17.48
CA ASP A 108 2.99 3.69 18.68
C ASP A 108 2.02 2.64 19.27
N ARG A 109 2.37 2.09 20.42
CA ARG A 109 1.54 1.08 21.12
C ARG A 109 0.19 1.59 21.64
N SER A 110 -0.12 2.86 21.49
CA SER A 110 -1.46 3.41 21.84
C SER A 110 -2.51 3.09 20.79
N PHE A 111 -2.09 2.75 19.57
CA PHE A 111 -3.00 2.32 18.53
C PHE A 111 -3.52 0.90 18.81
N SER A 112 -4.78 0.67 18.49
CA SER A 112 -5.47 -0.60 18.70
C SER A 112 -5.61 -1.42 17.41
N ALA A 113 -5.47 -0.77 16.25
CA ALA A 113 -5.65 -1.40 14.95
C ALA A 113 -4.99 -0.61 13.82
N LEU A 114 -4.44 -1.35 12.86
CA LEU A 114 -4.00 -0.86 11.54
C LEU A 114 -5.01 -1.27 10.47
N PHE A 115 -5.44 -0.30 9.67
CA PHE A 115 -6.20 -0.48 8.43
C PHE A 115 -5.35 -0.10 7.23
N MET A 116 -5.61 -0.73 6.08
CA MET A 116 -5.09 -0.34 4.77
C MET A 116 -6.25 -0.15 3.80
N VAL A 117 -6.34 1.00 3.16
CA VAL A 117 -7.41 1.36 2.22
C VAL A 117 -6.81 1.69 0.87
N GLY A 118 -7.40 1.21 -0.21
CA GLY A 118 -6.90 1.45 -1.56
C GLY A 118 -5.61 0.70 -1.90
N GLN A 119 -5.36 -0.42 -1.22
CA GLN A 119 -4.10 -1.15 -1.33
C GLN A 119 -4.04 -1.99 -2.61
N HIS A 120 -2.90 -1.93 -3.30
CA HIS A 120 -2.54 -2.77 -4.44
C HIS A 120 -1.74 -4.01 -4.01
N ALA A 121 -1.59 -4.97 -4.94
CA ALA A 121 -0.78 -6.15 -4.73
C ALA A 121 0.72 -5.89 -4.95
N MET A 122 1.59 -6.71 -4.36
CA MET A 122 3.03 -6.65 -4.57
C MET A 122 3.42 -6.91 -6.03
N ALA A 123 4.65 -6.52 -6.40
CA ALA A 123 5.22 -6.79 -7.70
C ALA A 123 5.12 -8.28 -8.06
N GLY A 124 4.72 -8.57 -9.30
CA GLY A 124 4.60 -9.94 -9.79
C GLY A 124 3.37 -10.72 -9.35
N ALA A 125 2.48 -10.14 -8.53
CA ALA A 125 1.25 -10.82 -8.10
C ALA A 125 0.31 -11.10 -9.28
N PRO A 126 -0.05 -12.38 -9.55
CA PRO A 126 -0.95 -12.69 -10.64
C PRO A 126 -2.32 -12.02 -10.45
N PHE A 127 -2.89 -11.53 -11.56
CA PHE A 127 -4.15 -10.76 -11.56
C PHE A 127 -4.10 -9.46 -10.76
N GLY A 128 -2.94 -9.06 -10.23
CA GLY A 128 -2.75 -7.80 -9.53
C GLY A 128 -2.88 -6.61 -10.48
N ARG A 129 -3.67 -5.63 -10.11
CA ARG A 129 -3.79 -4.37 -10.86
C ARG A 129 -2.84 -3.33 -10.27
N LEU A 130 -2.13 -2.62 -11.17
CA LEU A 130 -1.12 -1.65 -10.81
C LEU A 130 -0.09 -2.21 -9.79
N ALA A 131 0.11 -3.54 -9.81
CA ALA A 131 0.93 -4.29 -8.86
C ALA A 131 2.39 -3.87 -8.93
N HIS A 132 2.95 -3.50 -7.78
CA HIS A 132 4.36 -3.15 -7.61
C HIS A 132 4.75 -3.28 -6.13
N SER A 133 6.02 -3.08 -5.82
CA SER A 133 6.48 -3.04 -4.43
C SER A 133 7.31 -1.78 -4.24
N PHE A 134 6.83 -0.85 -3.42
CA PHE A 134 7.46 0.44 -3.08
C PHE A 134 7.68 1.36 -4.28
N HIS A 135 8.39 0.91 -5.31
CA HIS A 135 8.53 1.61 -6.59
C HIS A 135 8.70 0.60 -7.74
N GLY A 136 8.42 1.04 -8.96
CA GLY A 136 8.35 0.13 -10.11
C GLY A 136 9.69 -0.41 -10.62
N GLY A 137 10.81 -0.12 -9.95
CA GLY A 137 12.12 -0.73 -10.23
C GLY A 137 12.39 -2.00 -9.42
N ILE A 138 11.50 -2.35 -8.46
CA ILE A 138 11.61 -3.55 -7.63
C ILE A 138 10.77 -4.67 -8.25
N VAL A 139 11.39 -5.78 -8.55
CA VAL A 139 10.74 -6.99 -9.05
C VAL A 139 10.30 -7.89 -7.90
N GLU A 140 11.10 -7.91 -6.83
CA GLU A 140 10.80 -8.69 -5.63
C GLU A 140 11.56 -8.11 -4.44
N PHE A 141 10.88 -7.97 -3.32
CA PHE A 141 11.48 -7.78 -2.01
C PHE A 141 11.06 -8.95 -1.11
N SER A 142 11.98 -9.50 -0.33
CA SER A 142 11.70 -10.61 0.57
C SER A 142 12.42 -10.46 1.90
N VAL A 143 11.79 -10.98 2.96
CA VAL A 143 12.38 -11.10 4.30
C VAL A 143 12.34 -12.55 4.71
N ASN A 144 13.50 -13.11 5.08
CA ASN A 144 13.66 -14.52 5.47
C ASN A 144 13.07 -15.49 4.41
N GLY A 145 13.28 -15.15 3.12
CA GLY A 145 12.81 -15.94 1.98
C GLY A 145 11.30 -15.88 1.70
N ARG A 146 10.55 -15.02 2.40
CA ARG A 146 9.14 -14.78 2.12
C ARG A 146 8.97 -13.47 1.36
N PRO A 147 8.30 -13.44 0.21
CA PRO A 147 8.01 -12.20 -0.50
C PRO A 147 7.18 -11.24 0.38
N TRP A 148 7.58 -9.98 0.40
CA TRP A 148 6.90 -8.89 1.08
C TRP A 148 6.58 -7.78 0.08
N GLY A 149 5.31 -7.41 0.00
CA GLY A 149 4.88 -6.13 -0.54
C GLY A 149 4.68 -5.12 0.57
N GLU A 150 4.09 -4.00 0.22
CA GLU A 150 3.81 -2.91 1.15
C GLU A 150 2.84 -3.31 2.27
N THR A 151 1.90 -4.22 1.96
CA THR A 151 1.01 -4.80 2.98
C THR A 151 1.79 -5.49 4.10
N ALA A 152 2.75 -6.34 3.77
CA ALA A 152 3.55 -7.06 4.76
C ALA A 152 4.49 -6.11 5.52
N ALA A 153 5.13 -5.18 4.81
CA ALA A 153 6.03 -4.21 5.39
C ALA A 153 5.33 -3.30 6.41
N THR A 154 4.19 -2.73 6.02
CA THR A 154 3.40 -1.86 6.91
C THR A 154 2.81 -2.64 8.08
N ALA A 155 2.28 -3.86 7.85
CA ALA A 155 1.77 -4.71 8.93
C ALA A 155 2.85 -5.08 9.95
N PHE A 156 4.07 -5.36 9.49
CA PHE A 156 5.22 -5.62 10.35
C PHE A 156 5.64 -4.39 11.16
N GLU A 157 5.72 -3.22 10.50
CA GLU A 157 6.10 -1.99 11.19
C GLU A 157 5.17 -1.67 12.37
N PHE A 158 3.87 -1.82 12.19
CA PHE A 158 2.89 -1.67 13.28
C PHE A 158 2.94 -2.84 14.28
N GLY A 159 3.19 -4.04 13.79
CA GLY A 159 3.31 -5.25 14.61
C GLY A 159 4.42 -5.17 15.65
N ARG A 160 5.53 -4.49 15.36
CA ARG A 160 6.63 -4.21 16.31
C ARG A 160 6.17 -3.43 17.55
N PHE A 161 5.12 -2.63 17.42
CA PHE A 161 4.50 -1.88 18.52
C PHE A 161 3.33 -2.64 19.16
N GLY A 162 3.04 -3.85 18.72
CA GLY A 162 1.92 -4.65 19.20
C GLY A 162 0.57 -4.27 18.58
N VAL A 163 0.57 -3.50 17.50
CA VAL A 163 -0.65 -3.06 16.80
C VAL A 163 -1.02 -4.08 15.72
N PRO A 164 -2.21 -4.72 15.79
CA PRO A 164 -2.61 -5.70 14.80
C PRO A 164 -3.06 -5.04 13.48
N PHE A 165 -2.68 -5.65 12.37
CA PHE A 165 -3.27 -5.39 11.06
C PHE A 165 -4.59 -6.14 10.95
N VAL A 166 -5.70 -5.43 10.77
CA VAL A 166 -7.05 -6.02 10.91
C VAL A 166 -7.98 -5.79 9.73
N PHE A 167 -7.61 -4.87 8.82
CA PHE A 167 -8.48 -4.51 7.69
C PHE A 167 -7.68 -4.11 6.46
N LEU A 168 -8.14 -4.59 5.29
CA LEU A 168 -7.66 -4.11 3.99
C LEU A 168 -8.82 -4.00 3.00
N SER A 169 -8.89 -2.87 2.28
CA SER A 169 -9.68 -2.75 1.05
C SER A 169 -8.77 -2.42 -0.12
N GLY A 170 -9.05 -3.02 -1.27
CA GLY A 170 -8.23 -2.78 -2.45
C GLY A 170 -8.44 -3.78 -3.58
N ASP A 171 -7.36 -4.06 -4.31
CA ASP A 171 -7.32 -5.10 -5.33
C ASP A 171 -7.53 -6.49 -4.70
N GLN A 172 -8.21 -7.38 -5.42
CA GLN A 172 -8.42 -8.77 -4.99
C GLN A 172 -7.10 -9.50 -4.71
N ALA A 173 -6.05 -9.24 -5.50
CA ALA A 173 -4.75 -9.86 -5.26
C ALA A 173 -4.12 -9.35 -3.95
N ALA A 174 -4.23 -8.05 -3.63
CA ALA A 174 -3.83 -7.51 -2.34
C ALA A 174 -4.65 -8.09 -1.17
N CYS A 175 -5.95 -8.29 -1.36
CA CYS A 175 -6.80 -8.97 -0.38
C CYS A 175 -6.35 -10.41 -0.11
N ASN A 176 -5.90 -11.13 -1.15
CA ASN A 176 -5.37 -12.48 -1.01
C ASN A 176 -4.03 -12.48 -0.24
N GLU A 177 -3.14 -11.53 -0.53
CA GLU A 177 -1.89 -11.33 0.23
C GLU A 177 -2.17 -11.03 1.71
N ALA A 178 -3.08 -10.11 1.99
CA ALA A 178 -3.49 -9.77 3.36
C ALA A 178 -4.01 -10.99 4.12
N THR A 179 -4.84 -11.80 3.49
CA THR A 179 -5.39 -13.03 4.09
C THR A 179 -4.32 -14.11 4.29
N ALA A 180 -3.35 -14.21 3.39
CA ALA A 180 -2.22 -15.11 3.55
C ALA A 180 -1.26 -14.66 4.68
N LEU A 181 -1.16 -13.36 4.91
CA LEU A 181 -0.34 -12.77 5.97
C LEU A 181 -0.99 -12.87 7.35
N VAL A 182 -2.26 -12.44 7.44
CA VAL A 182 -3.08 -12.44 8.66
C VAL A 182 -4.48 -12.98 8.30
N ARG A 183 -4.69 -14.27 8.56
CA ARG A 183 -5.90 -14.99 8.15
C ARG A 183 -7.20 -14.36 8.66
N GLU A 184 -7.16 -13.78 9.84
CA GLU A 184 -8.29 -13.17 10.52
C GLU A 184 -8.58 -11.74 10.09
N ALA A 185 -7.71 -11.12 9.30
CA ALA A 185 -7.93 -9.77 8.78
C ALA A 185 -9.19 -9.73 7.90
N THR A 186 -9.96 -8.67 8.06
CA THR A 186 -11.14 -8.42 7.21
C THR A 186 -10.67 -7.80 5.89
N THR A 187 -10.97 -8.44 4.76
CA THR A 187 -10.62 -7.92 3.44
C THR A 187 -11.86 -7.58 2.62
N ILE A 188 -11.80 -6.48 1.87
CA ILE A 188 -12.86 -5.98 0.99
C ILE A 188 -12.27 -5.75 -0.41
N PRO A 189 -12.38 -6.70 -1.34
CA PRO A 189 -11.95 -6.48 -2.70
C PRO A 189 -12.92 -5.53 -3.41
N VAL A 190 -12.40 -4.40 -3.91
CA VAL A 190 -13.17 -3.41 -4.66
C VAL A 190 -12.90 -3.45 -6.15
N MET A 191 -11.81 -4.11 -6.56
CA MET A 191 -11.50 -4.41 -7.94
C MET A 191 -10.71 -5.71 -8.09
N ARG A 192 -10.60 -6.20 -9.34
CA ARG A 192 -9.77 -7.35 -9.70
C ARG A 192 -9.32 -7.30 -11.16
N GLY A 193 -8.12 -7.74 -11.45
CA GLY A 193 -7.65 -7.98 -12.81
C GLY A 193 -8.36 -9.18 -13.45
N LEU A 194 -8.49 -9.15 -14.77
CA LEU A 194 -9.06 -10.25 -15.57
C LEU A 194 -7.99 -11.06 -16.30
N THR A 195 -6.76 -10.59 -16.31
CA THR A 195 -5.60 -11.26 -16.91
C THR A 195 -4.55 -11.55 -15.85
N PRO A 196 -3.84 -12.70 -15.95
CA PRO A 196 -2.86 -13.08 -14.92
C PRO A 196 -1.58 -12.25 -14.91
N GLU A 197 -1.27 -11.55 -16.02
CA GLU A 197 -0.06 -10.74 -16.13
C GLU A 197 -0.22 -9.45 -15.32
N PRO A 198 0.58 -9.28 -14.25
CA PRO A 198 0.58 -8.04 -13.50
C PRO A 198 1.19 -6.94 -14.35
N ASN A 199 0.52 -5.81 -14.46
CA ASN A 199 1.05 -4.67 -15.21
C ASN A 199 0.79 -3.37 -14.45
N LEU A 200 1.88 -2.67 -14.08
CA LEU A 200 1.79 -1.38 -13.40
C LEU A 200 1.40 -0.25 -14.37
N PHE A 201 1.86 -0.29 -15.60
CA PHE A 201 1.87 0.91 -16.46
C PHE A 201 0.86 0.88 -17.58
N GLU A 202 0.41 -0.29 -18.00
CA GLU A 202 -0.52 -0.41 -19.12
C GLU A 202 -1.93 -0.71 -18.62
N PRO A 203 -2.95 -0.09 -19.21
CA PRO A 203 -4.32 -0.44 -18.92
C PRO A 203 -4.54 -1.92 -19.25
N ALA A 204 -4.95 -2.70 -18.26
CA ALA A 204 -5.36 -4.08 -18.48
C ALA A 204 -6.81 -4.26 -18.03
N ALA A 205 -7.46 -5.30 -18.55
CA ALA A 205 -8.86 -5.56 -18.27
C ALA A 205 -9.10 -5.73 -16.76
N THR A 206 -9.98 -4.92 -16.21
CA THR A 206 -10.27 -4.83 -14.79
C THR A 206 -11.77 -4.74 -14.55
N VAL A 207 -12.25 -5.44 -13.53
CA VAL A 207 -13.61 -5.27 -13.02
C VAL A 207 -13.52 -4.50 -11.69
N CYS A 208 -14.24 -3.39 -11.59
CA CYS A 208 -14.35 -2.60 -10.38
C CYS A 208 -15.79 -2.58 -9.86
N LEU A 209 -15.95 -2.53 -8.55
CA LEU A 209 -17.22 -2.11 -7.98
C LEU A 209 -17.50 -0.65 -8.36
N SER A 210 -18.79 -0.26 -8.39
CA SER A 210 -19.07 1.18 -8.42
C SER A 210 -18.55 1.82 -7.14
N PRO A 211 -18.07 3.08 -7.18
CA PRO A 211 -17.55 3.76 -5.98
C PRO A 211 -18.53 3.75 -4.79
N ARG A 212 -19.83 3.90 -5.07
CA ARG A 212 -20.86 3.82 -4.04
C ARG A 212 -20.88 2.44 -3.36
N LYS A 213 -20.83 1.37 -4.16
CA LYS A 213 -20.85 0.00 -3.62
C LYS A 213 -19.58 -0.34 -2.85
N ALA A 214 -18.41 0.11 -3.33
CA ALA A 214 -17.15 -0.03 -2.63
C ALA A 214 -17.22 0.62 -1.24
N ARG A 215 -17.67 1.87 -1.15
CA ARG A 215 -17.83 2.61 0.11
C ARG A 215 -18.77 1.92 1.10
N GLU A 216 -19.92 1.40 0.64
CA GLU A 216 -20.83 0.63 1.49
C GLU A 216 -20.16 -0.60 2.10
N GLN A 217 -19.40 -1.35 1.29
CA GLN A 217 -18.71 -2.55 1.74
C GLN A 217 -17.54 -2.24 2.65
N ILE A 218 -16.75 -1.20 2.35
CA ILE A 218 -15.64 -0.72 3.16
C ILE A 218 -16.12 -0.33 4.56
N ARG A 219 -17.15 0.52 4.65
CA ARG A 219 -17.72 0.92 5.95
C ARG A 219 -18.14 -0.30 6.78
N ALA A 220 -18.93 -1.19 6.21
CA ALA A 220 -19.37 -2.40 6.90
C ALA A 220 -18.21 -3.34 7.29
N GLY A 221 -17.18 -3.44 6.43
CA GLY A 221 -15.97 -4.22 6.70
C GLY A 221 -15.14 -3.63 7.83
N ALA A 222 -14.94 -2.32 7.83
CA ALA A 222 -14.20 -1.57 8.84
C ALA A 222 -14.86 -1.72 10.23
N THR A 223 -16.21 -1.62 10.31
CA THR A 223 -16.95 -1.90 11.54
C THR A 223 -16.66 -3.29 12.08
N ARG A 224 -16.78 -4.33 11.25
CA ARG A 224 -16.48 -5.72 11.67
C ARG A 224 -15.03 -5.91 12.10
N ALA A 225 -14.10 -5.23 11.44
CA ALA A 225 -12.67 -5.33 11.75
C ALA A 225 -12.36 -4.77 13.15
N VAL A 226 -12.94 -3.62 13.51
CA VAL A 226 -12.82 -3.03 14.85
C VAL A 226 -13.41 -3.94 15.92
N GLU A 227 -14.61 -4.48 15.73
CA GLU A 227 -15.27 -5.38 16.67
C GLU A 227 -14.42 -6.64 16.99
N ARG A 228 -13.55 -7.04 16.07
CA ARG A 228 -12.73 -8.25 16.16
C ARG A 228 -11.26 -7.99 16.46
N CYS A 229 -10.79 -6.74 16.40
CA CYS A 229 -9.38 -6.39 16.41
C CYS A 229 -8.59 -6.97 17.59
N ARG A 230 -9.19 -7.05 18.78
CA ARG A 230 -8.54 -7.60 19.99
C ARG A 230 -8.24 -9.10 19.92
N ARG A 231 -8.80 -9.82 18.93
CA ARG A 231 -8.59 -11.26 18.73
C ARG A 231 -7.55 -11.55 17.68
N ILE A 232 -7.07 -10.52 16.99
CA ILE A 232 -6.11 -10.64 15.90
C ILE A 232 -4.72 -10.32 16.47
N PRO A 233 -3.77 -11.25 16.42
CA PRO A 233 -2.43 -10.95 16.89
C PRO A 233 -1.70 -10.00 15.94
N PRO A 234 -0.77 -9.17 16.44
CA PRO A 234 0.09 -8.38 15.60
C PRO A 234 0.96 -9.28 14.71
N PHE A 235 1.20 -8.86 13.48
CA PHE A 235 2.12 -9.54 12.57
C PHE A 235 3.56 -9.22 12.97
N VAL A 236 4.30 -10.24 13.41
CA VAL A 236 5.69 -10.12 13.84
C VAL A 236 6.54 -11.23 13.23
N VAL A 237 7.78 -10.90 12.94
CA VAL A 237 8.83 -11.83 12.51
C VAL A 237 10.01 -11.62 13.45
N ALA A 238 10.65 -12.70 13.87
CA ALA A 238 11.81 -12.63 14.77
C ALA A 238 13.11 -12.37 13.97
N PRO A 239 14.06 -11.59 14.52
CA PRO A 239 15.39 -11.46 13.94
C PRO A 239 16.20 -12.76 14.07
N PRO A 240 17.31 -12.92 13.34
CA PRO A 240 17.82 -11.98 12.35
C PRO A 240 16.97 -11.95 11.06
N TYR A 241 16.98 -10.80 10.37
CA TYR A 241 16.27 -10.60 9.11
C TYR A 241 17.23 -10.67 7.94
N THR A 242 17.02 -11.62 7.04
CA THR A 242 17.68 -11.63 5.73
C THR A 242 16.77 -10.97 4.73
N MET A 243 17.11 -9.74 4.36
CA MET A 243 16.38 -8.90 3.40
C MET A 243 17.03 -9.03 2.04
N ARG A 244 16.25 -9.36 1.02
CA ARG A 244 16.74 -9.50 -0.36
C ARG A 244 15.85 -8.68 -1.28
N THR A 245 16.48 -7.87 -2.14
CA THR A 245 15.81 -7.11 -3.19
C THR A 245 16.34 -7.51 -4.54
N ARG A 246 15.43 -7.87 -5.45
CA ARG A 246 15.71 -8.07 -6.87
C ARG A 246 15.12 -6.91 -7.65
N PHE A 247 15.97 -6.21 -8.36
CA PHE A 247 15.65 -5.05 -9.17
C PHE A 247 15.41 -5.40 -10.64
N GLU A 248 14.73 -4.50 -11.35
CA GLU A 248 14.50 -4.62 -12.79
C GLU A 248 15.80 -4.54 -13.60
N THR A 249 16.78 -3.76 -13.14
CA THR A 249 18.06 -3.55 -13.84
C THR A 249 19.24 -3.53 -12.89
N ALA A 250 20.45 -3.82 -13.43
CA ALA A 250 21.71 -3.69 -12.72
C ALA A 250 21.93 -2.27 -12.17
N ALA A 251 21.50 -1.25 -12.90
CA ALA A 251 21.66 0.16 -12.49
C ALA A 251 20.92 0.48 -11.19
N PHE A 252 19.73 -0.09 -10.96
CA PHE A 252 19.03 0.03 -9.68
C PHE A 252 19.80 -0.67 -8.55
N ALA A 253 20.25 -1.89 -8.79
CA ALA A 253 21.03 -2.61 -7.80
C ALA A 253 22.37 -1.90 -7.48
N ASP A 254 23.03 -1.27 -8.46
CA ASP A 254 24.20 -0.41 -8.24
C ASP A 254 23.87 0.84 -7.43
N GLY A 255 22.66 1.40 -7.63
CA GLY A 255 22.13 2.49 -6.83
C GLY A 255 21.98 2.08 -5.36
N ALA A 256 21.34 0.95 -5.11
CA ALA A 256 21.18 0.40 -3.76
C ALA A 256 22.53 0.13 -3.08
N MET A 257 23.48 -0.49 -3.78
CA MET A 257 24.84 -0.73 -3.26
C MET A 257 25.60 0.54 -2.85
N ARG A 258 25.30 1.69 -3.47
CA ARG A 258 25.88 2.99 -3.07
C ARG A 258 25.14 3.64 -1.91
N THR A 259 23.86 3.36 -1.76
CA THR A 259 22.98 4.03 -0.80
C THR A 259 22.97 3.33 0.56
N TYR A 260 22.92 2.00 0.56
CA TYR A 260 22.76 1.22 1.78
C TYR A 260 24.06 0.57 2.21
N ILE A 261 24.36 0.63 3.50
CA ILE A 261 25.58 0.05 4.09
C ILE A 261 25.35 -1.43 4.40
N GLY A 262 26.36 -2.25 4.11
CA GLY A 262 26.36 -3.67 4.48
C GLY A 262 25.58 -4.57 3.52
N LEU A 263 25.25 -4.08 2.32
CA LEU A 263 24.70 -4.93 1.26
C LEU A 263 25.77 -5.87 0.67
N THR A 264 25.32 -7.07 0.32
CA THR A 264 26.06 -8.03 -0.50
C THR A 264 25.39 -8.13 -1.86
N ARG A 265 26.18 -8.06 -2.94
CA ARG A 265 25.70 -8.32 -4.29
C ARG A 265 25.58 -9.83 -4.51
N ILE A 266 24.39 -10.33 -4.81
CA ILE A 266 24.15 -11.76 -5.05
C ILE A 266 24.29 -12.11 -6.53
N ASP A 267 23.75 -11.26 -7.40
CA ASP A 267 23.86 -11.37 -8.85
C ASP A 267 23.75 -9.98 -9.50
N GLU A 268 23.59 -9.90 -10.81
CA GLU A 268 23.55 -8.65 -11.56
C GLU A 268 22.46 -7.67 -11.07
N THR A 269 21.33 -8.18 -10.61
CA THR A 269 20.16 -7.38 -10.22
C THR A 269 19.74 -7.54 -8.77
N THR A 270 20.39 -8.45 -8.02
CA THR A 270 19.95 -8.84 -6.68
C THR A 270 20.98 -8.44 -5.62
N VAL A 271 20.47 -7.81 -4.55
CA VAL A 271 21.25 -7.49 -3.35
C VAL A 271 20.61 -8.11 -2.11
N GLU A 272 21.43 -8.34 -1.08
CA GLU A 272 21.00 -8.95 0.17
C GLU A 272 21.70 -8.30 1.36
N LYS A 273 20.99 -8.25 2.50
CA LYS A 273 21.53 -7.84 3.80
C LYS A 273 20.91 -8.68 4.90
N THR A 274 21.74 -9.10 5.85
CA THR A 274 21.23 -9.69 7.12
C THR A 274 21.51 -8.75 8.28
N SER A 275 20.48 -8.49 9.10
CA SER A 275 20.53 -7.54 10.22
C SER A 275 19.51 -7.93 11.28
N ASP A 276 19.68 -7.43 12.50
CA ASP A 276 18.66 -7.51 13.57
C ASP A 276 17.58 -6.42 13.45
N GLU A 277 17.72 -5.50 12.49
CA GLU A 277 16.73 -4.50 12.11
C GLU A 277 16.29 -4.69 10.67
N VAL A 278 14.99 -4.51 10.40
CA VAL A 278 14.48 -4.49 9.02
C VAL A 278 14.77 -3.14 8.40
N GLU A 279 15.38 -3.15 7.24
CA GLU A 279 15.64 -1.99 6.39
C GLU A 279 15.06 -2.27 5.00
N MET A 280 14.18 -1.40 4.53
CA MET A 280 13.65 -1.51 3.18
C MET A 280 14.73 -1.07 2.19
N ILE A 281 15.27 -2.05 1.45
CA ILE A 281 16.30 -1.82 0.44
C ILE A 281 15.59 -1.48 -0.87
N LEU A 282 15.43 -0.20 -1.15
CA LEU A 282 14.63 0.36 -2.25
C LEU A 282 15.49 0.95 -3.36
#